data_25cd50fe7e51d86f75dd365c4c10c3b6
#
_entry.id   25cd50fe7e51d86f75dd365c4c10c3b6
#
_cell.length_a   1.000
_cell.length_b   1.000
_cell.length_c   1.000
_cell.angle_alpha   90.00
_cell.angle_beta   90.00
_cell.angle_gamma   90.00
#
_symmetry.space_group_name_H-M   'P 1'
#
loop_
_entity.id
_entity.type
_entity.pdbx_description
1 polymer ?
#
loop_
_entity_poly.entity_id
_entity_poly.type
_entity_poly.pdbx_seq_one_letter_code
_entity_poly.pdbx_strand_id
1 'polypeptide(L)'
;MSGRTPTARLDKLLANLGYGSRREIQMLARNGHILLDGAPFQAADSRIALTPDLEDRLIVDGERLDPLPGVVLAMHKPLGVTCSHKEAGPLVYDLLPARWRRRDPALSTVGRLDKETSGLLLITDDGAFLHKVIAPRSHVEKRYRAVLARPLRGDEGDIFAAGTLLLEGEDKPLLPATLEAIGEREAFLTVGEGRYHQVRRMFAAL
;
A
#
# COMPACT_ATOMS: atom_id res chain seq x y z
N MET A 1 -21.95 -20.84 -4.80
CA MET A 1 -21.36 -21.23 -3.50
C MET A 1 -21.79 -20.20 -2.47
N SER A 2 -22.73 -20.55 -1.60
CA SER A 2 -23.21 -19.66 -0.53
C SER A 2 -22.13 -19.61 0.57
N GLY A 3 -21.18 -18.70 0.44
CA GLY A 3 -20.17 -18.46 1.46
C GLY A 3 -20.84 -17.86 2.69
N ARG A 4 -20.68 -18.47 3.85
CA ARG A 4 -21.17 -17.95 5.13
C ARG A 4 -20.52 -16.59 5.38
N THR A 5 -21.31 -15.53 5.53
CA THR A 5 -20.79 -14.19 5.84
C THR A 5 -19.89 -14.25 7.08
N PRO A 6 -18.65 -13.77 7.02
CA PRO A 6 -17.76 -13.76 8.17
C PRO A 6 -18.35 -12.91 9.30
N THR A 7 -18.08 -13.27 10.54
CA THR A 7 -18.53 -12.52 11.71
C THR A 7 -17.37 -12.24 12.66
N ALA A 8 -17.37 -11.09 13.31
CA ALA A 8 -16.40 -10.73 14.35
C ALA A 8 -17.10 -10.16 15.58
N ARG A 9 -16.45 -10.24 16.76
CA ARG A 9 -16.90 -9.49 17.92
C ARG A 9 -16.65 -8.00 17.64
N LEU A 10 -17.64 -7.14 17.91
CA LEU A 10 -17.53 -5.72 17.61
C LEU A 10 -16.36 -5.06 18.35
N ASP A 11 -16.19 -5.35 19.64
CA ASP A 11 -15.08 -4.81 20.43
C ASP A 11 -13.70 -5.18 19.88
N LYS A 12 -13.55 -6.40 19.33
CA LYS A 12 -12.32 -6.84 18.69
C LYS A 12 -12.12 -6.16 17.33
N LEU A 13 -13.18 -6.08 16.53
CA LEU A 13 -13.13 -5.41 15.23
C LEU A 13 -12.66 -3.96 15.37
N LEU A 14 -13.33 -3.19 16.23
CA LEU A 14 -13.02 -1.77 16.42
C LEU A 14 -11.62 -1.57 17.04
N ALA A 15 -11.20 -2.43 17.98
CA ALA A 15 -9.85 -2.38 18.51
C ALA A 15 -8.80 -2.62 17.42
N ASN A 16 -9.03 -3.62 16.55
CA ASN A 16 -8.14 -3.91 15.43
C ASN A 16 -8.13 -2.79 14.37
N LEU A 17 -9.21 -2.04 14.21
CA LEU A 17 -9.25 -0.86 13.37
C LEU A 17 -8.60 0.38 14.00
N GLY A 18 -8.16 0.30 15.26
CA GLY A 18 -7.43 1.35 15.95
C GLY A 18 -8.28 2.35 16.72
N TYR A 19 -9.57 2.08 16.93
CA TYR A 19 -10.48 2.97 17.70
C TYR A 19 -10.15 3.03 19.20
N GLY A 20 -9.38 2.08 19.72
CA GLY A 20 -8.97 2.02 21.12
C GLY A 20 -8.83 0.58 21.61
N SER A 21 -8.60 0.42 22.91
CA SER A 21 -8.62 -0.90 23.55
C SER A 21 -10.05 -1.46 23.60
N ARG A 22 -10.19 -2.77 23.69
CA ARG A 22 -11.52 -3.42 23.81
C ARG A 22 -12.35 -2.88 24.98
N ARG A 23 -11.69 -2.46 26.08
CA ARG A 23 -12.35 -1.87 27.22
C ARG A 23 -12.91 -0.47 26.90
N GLU A 24 -12.15 0.35 26.20
CA GLU A 24 -12.60 1.66 25.73
C GLU A 24 -13.77 1.52 24.76
N ILE A 25 -13.73 0.57 23.82
CA ILE A 25 -14.83 0.29 22.89
C ILE A 25 -16.11 -0.10 23.65
N GLN A 26 -16.00 -0.94 24.68
CA GLN A 26 -17.15 -1.30 25.52
C GLN A 26 -17.71 -0.07 26.27
N MET A 27 -16.88 0.87 26.68
CA MET A 27 -17.34 2.11 27.29
C MET A 27 -18.05 3.00 26.27
N LEU A 28 -17.51 3.15 25.05
CA LEU A 28 -18.16 3.90 23.96
C LEU A 28 -19.55 3.32 23.67
N ALA A 29 -19.67 2.00 23.57
CA ALA A 29 -20.94 1.33 23.33
C ALA A 29 -21.97 1.62 24.45
N ARG A 30 -21.58 1.46 25.71
CA ARG A 30 -22.45 1.73 26.87
C ARG A 30 -22.92 3.18 26.93
N ASN A 31 -22.08 4.12 26.50
CA ASN A 31 -22.38 5.55 26.48
C ASN A 31 -23.16 5.99 25.24
N GLY A 32 -23.55 5.05 24.34
CA GLY A 32 -24.32 5.36 23.15
C GLY A 32 -23.54 5.95 21.99
N HIS A 33 -22.20 5.91 22.04
CA HIS A 33 -21.32 6.42 20.97
C HIS A 33 -21.15 5.44 19.80
N ILE A 34 -21.74 4.25 19.88
CA ILE A 34 -21.78 3.29 18.78
C ILE A 34 -23.21 3.10 18.33
N LEU A 35 -23.47 3.39 17.05
CA LEU A 35 -24.79 3.20 16.45
C LEU A 35 -24.68 2.12 15.34
N LEU A 36 -25.63 1.23 15.31
CA LEU A 36 -25.83 0.29 14.22
C LEU A 36 -27.23 0.51 13.65
N ASP A 37 -27.32 0.74 12.35
CA ASP A 37 -28.58 1.07 11.67
C ASP A 37 -29.30 2.26 12.30
N GLY A 38 -28.55 3.25 12.78
CA GLY A 38 -29.08 4.46 13.42
C GLY A 38 -29.52 4.31 14.87
N ALA A 39 -29.46 3.10 15.44
CA ALA A 39 -29.82 2.82 16.83
C ALA A 39 -28.59 2.57 17.71
N PRO A 40 -28.57 3.00 19.00
CA PRO A 40 -27.48 2.71 19.91
C PRO A 40 -27.23 1.20 20.06
N PHE A 41 -25.99 0.77 19.86
CA PHE A 41 -25.56 -0.61 19.95
C PHE A 41 -24.68 -0.81 21.17
N GLN A 42 -25.24 -1.30 22.26
CA GLN A 42 -24.55 -1.39 23.56
C GLN A 42 -23.77 -2.71 23.77
N ALA A 43 -24.10 -3.76 23.02
CA ALA A 43 -23.52 -5.10 23.21
C ALA A 43 -22.20 -5.24 22.40
N ALA A 44 -21.19 -4.46 22.75
CA ALA A 44 -19.90 -4.45 22.02
C ALA A 44 -19.18 -5.81 22.03
N ASP A 45 -19.51 -6.73 22.91
CA ASP A 45 -18.97 -8.08 22.96
C ASP A 45 -19.72 -9.07 22.05
N SER A 46 -20.84 -8.65 21.46
CA SER A 46 -21.60 -9.45 20.51
C SER A 46 -20.88 -9.60 19.17
N ARG A 47 -21.21 -10.66 18.44
CA ARG A 47 -20.74 -10.86 17.07
C ARG A 47 -21.63 -10.14 16.09
N ILE A 48 -21.02 -9.43 15.17
CA ILE A 48 -21.69 -8.78 14.04
C ILE A 48 -21.21 -9.40 12.72
N ALA A 49 -22.08 -9.38 11.70
CA ALA A 49 -21.73 -9.82 10.36
C ALA A 49 -20.86 -8.75 9.66
N LEU A 50 -19.76 -9.19 9.05
CA LEU A 50 -18.88 -8.31 8.27
C LEU A 50 -19.39 -8.25 6.83
N THR A 51 -20.51 -7.56 6.62
CA THR A 51 -21.08 -7.33 5.29
C THR A 51 -20.42 -6.13 4.62
N PRO A 52 -20.37 -6.08 3.28
CA PRO A 52 -19.79 -4.94 2.55
C PRO A 52 -20.40 -3.57 2.91
N ASP A 53 -21.67 -3.56 3.32
CA ASP A 53 -22.42 -2.36 3.70
C ASP A 53 -22.23 -1.97 5.19
N LEU A 54 -21.47 -2.74 5.97
CA LEU A 54 -21.29 -2.46 7.40
C LEU A 54 -20.64 -1.09 7.65
N GLU A 55 -19.76 -0.66 6.75
CA GLU A 55 -19.09 0.64 6.84
C GLU A 55 -20.07 1.82 6.79
N ASP A 56 -21.21 1.65 6.12
CA ASP A 56 -22.27 2.68 6.04
C ASP A 56 -23.25 2.61 7.21
N ARG A 57 -23.39 1.45 7.83
CA ARG A 57 -24.39 1.17 8.85
C ARG A 57 -23.87 1.36 10.28
N LEU A 58 -22.57 1.22 10.48
CA LEU A 58 -21.95 1.33 11.79
C LEU A 58 -21.29 2.71 11.94
N ILE A 59 -21.78 3.45 12.90
CA ILE A 59 -21.23 4.77 13.28
C ILE A 59 -20.53 4.65 14.62
N VAL A 60 -19.31 5.16 14.69
CA VAL A 60 -18.50 5.16 15.92
C VAL A 60 -18.10 6.59 16.24
N ASP A 61 -18.55 7.10 17.38
CA ASP A 61 -18.28 8.46 17.85
C ASP A 61 -18.66 9.54 16.83
N GLY A 62 -19.80 9.34 16.17
CA GLY A 62 -20.35 10.25 15.16
C GLY A 62 -19.77 10.12 13.75
N GLU A 63 -18.74 9.29 13.55
CA GLU A 63 -18.12 9.04 12.25
C GLU A 63 -18.50 7.65 11.68
N ARG A 64 -18.52 7.52 10.36
CA ARG A 64 -18.67 6.22 9.71
C ARG A 64 -17.51 5.30 10.09
N LEU A 65 -17.79 4.00 10.08
CA LEU A 65 -16.76 3.00 10.29
C LEU A 65 -15.64 3.14 9.26
N ASP A 66 -14.39 3.04 9.73
CA ASP A 66 -13.24 2.91 8.83
C ASP A 66 -13.34 1.63 7.98
N PRO A 67 -12.67 1.59 6.81
CA PRO A 67 -12.68 0.42 5.95
C PRO A 67 -12.37 -0.88 6.70
N LEU A 68 -13.13 -1.91 6.41
CA LEU A 68 -12.96 -3.24 7.02
C LEU A 68 -11.56 -3.83 6.73
N PRO A 69 -11.10 -4.82 7.51
CA PRO A 69 -9.86 -5.55 7.22
C PRO A 69 -9.87 -6.15 5.81
N GLY A 70 -8.73 -6.14 5.15
CA GLY A 70 -8.56 -6.50 3.74
C GLY A 70 -8.58 -5.28 2.81
N VAL A 71 -8.52 -4.07 3.38
CA VAL A 71 -8.49 -2.83 2.61
C VAL A 71 -7.26 -2.72 1.72
N VAL A 72 -7.46 -2.20 0.51
CA VAL A 72 -6.38 -1.78 -0.39
C VAL A 72 -6.55 -0.28 -0.67
N LEU A 73 -5.58 0.49 -0.27
CA LEU A 73 -5.54 1.95 -0.48
C LEU A 73 -4.62 2.26 -1.65
N ALA A 74 -5.02 3.21 -2.49
CA ALA A 74 -4.16 3.80 -3.51
C ALA A 74 -3.73 5.20 -3.04
N MET A 75 -2.42 5.41 -2.93
CA MET A 75 -1.83 6.69 -2.58
C MET A 75 -1.00 7.21 -3.76
N HIS A 76 -1.14 8.48 -4.10
CA HIS A 76 -0.11 9.18 -4.87
C HIS A 76 0.98 9.61 -3.88
N LYS A 77 2.04 8.76 -3.72
CA LYS A 77 3.14 9.07 -2.82
C LYS A 77 3.84 10.36 -3.25
N PRO A 78 3.96 11.38 -2.39
CA PRO A 78 4.73 12.57 -2.70
C PRO A 78 6.24 12.29 -2.61
N LEU A 79 7.04 13.22 -3.13
CA LEU A 79 8.49 13.25 -2.91
C LEU A 79 8.81 13.51 -1.44
N GLY A 80 10.00 13.13 -0.99
CA GLY A 80 10.52 13.43 0.33
C GLY A 80 10.05 12.53 1.47
N VAL A 81 9.12 11.59 1.23
CA VAL A 81 8.65 10.62 2.23
C VAL A 81 9.13 9.21 1.91
N THR A 82 9.39 8.43 2.93
CA THR A 82 10.00 7.09 2.83
C THR A 82 8.97 5.99 3.08
N CYS A 83 9.05 4.90 2.30
CA CYS A 83 8.25 3.68 2.48
C CYS A 83 8.90 2.77 3.52
N SER A 84 8.90 3.16 4.77
CA SER A 84 9.49 2.41 5.89
C SER A 84 8.69 2.65 7.16
N HIS A 85 8.75 1.69 8.10
CA HIS A 85 8.19 1.85 9.45
C HIS A 85 9.22 2.34 10.48
N LYS A 86 10.52 2.37 10.12
CA LYS A 86 11.60 2.51 11.11
C LYS A 86 12.66 3.55 10.75
N GLU A 87 12.62 4.10 9.55
CA GLU A 87 13.60 5.11 9.13
C GLU A 87 13.30 6.47 9.75
N ALA A 88 14.33 7.27 9.98
CA ALA A 88 14.17 8.65 10.44
C ALA A 88 13.64 9.54 9.32
N GLY A 89 12.80 10.51 9.68
CA GLY A 89 12.21 11.48 8.77
C GLY A 89 10.74 11.18 8.43
N PRO A 90 10.15 11.90 7.48
CA PRO A 90 8.75 11.72 7.11
C PRO A 90 8.50 10.35 6.46
N LEU A 91 7.50 9.64 6.95
CA LEU A 91 7.12 8.32 6.45
C LEU A 91 5.78 8.37 5.74
N VAL A 92 5.55 7.47 4.79
CA VAL A 92 4.25 7.37 4.08
C VAL A 92 3.09 7.13 5.04
N TYR A 93 3.33 6.46 6.16
CA TYR A 93 2.33 6.18 7.18
C TYR A 93 1.90 7.44 7.95
N ASP A 94 2.72 8.49 7.98
CA ASP A 94 2.38 9.77 8.61
C ASP A 94 1.33 10.55 7.82
N LEU A 95 1.14 10.19 6.53
CA LEU A 95 0.11 10.73 5.66
C LEU A 95 -1.26 10.05 5.86
N LEU A 96 -1.30 8.94 6.61
CA LEU A 96 -2.54 8.25 6.93
C LEU A 96 -3.17 8.82 8.21
N PRO A 97 -4.50 8.72 8.38
CA PRO A 97 -5.15 9.07 9.63
C PRO A 97 -4.47 8.40 10.82
N ALA A 98 -4.31 9.13 11.94
CA ALA A 98 -3.57 8.65 13.12
C ALA A 98 -4.13 7.31 13.66
N ARG A 99 -5.47 7.13 13.57
CA ARG A 99 -6.16 5.91 13.96
C ARG A 99 -5.71 4.71 13.10
N TRP A 100 -5.57 4.89 11.78
CA TRP A 100 -5.19 3.83 10.83
C TRP A 100 -3.78 3.29 11.06
N ARG A 101 -2.89 4.09 11.63
CA ARG A 101 -1.53 3.64 12.02
C ARG A 101 -1.53 2.64 13.19
N ARG A 102 -2.66 2.49 13.87
CA ARG A 102 -2.85 1.56 15.00
C ARG A 102 -3.64 0.32 14.62
N ARG A 103 -3.90 0.10 13.33
CA ARG A 103 -4.61 -1.10 12.85
C ARG A 103 -3.81 -2.37 13.14
N ASP A 104 -4.53 -3.46 13.36
CA ASP A 104 -4.01 -4.83 13.50
C ASP A 104 -4.86 -5.78 12.63
N PRO A 105 -4.33 -6.35 11.53
CA PRO A 105 -2.95 -6.19 11.03
C PRO A 105 -2.59 -4.75 10.61
N ALA A 106 -1.29 -4.41 10.77
CA ALA A 106 -0.80 -3.10 10.39
C ALA A 106 -0.84 -2.89 8.86
N LEU A 107 -1.21 -1.68 8.45
CA LEU A 107 -1.10 -1.27 7.05
C LEU A 107 0.36 -1.34 6.59
N SER A 108 0.59 -1.93 5.44
CA SER A 108 1.92 -2.09 4.83
C SER A 108 1.90 -1.69 3.37
N THR A 109 2.99 -1.07 2.89
CA THR A 109 3.13 -0.71 1.49
C THR A 109 3.33 -1.94 0.62
N VAL A 110 2.65 -2.00 -0.51
CA VAL A 110 2.78 -3.06 -1.53
C VAL A 110 3.95 -2.72 -2.45
N GLY A 111 5.14 -3.12 -2.03
CA GLY A 111 6.39 -2.67 -2.60
C GLY A 111 6.81 -1.31 -2.03
N ARG A 112 7.81 -0.72 -2.66
CA ARG A 112 8.41 0.55 -2.20
C ARG A 112 8.71 1.45 -3.38
N LEU A 113 8.52 2.75 -3.16
CA LEU A 113 9.08 3.81 -3.99
C LEU A 113 10.19 4.49 -3.19
N ASP A 114 11.24 4.90 -3.87
CA ASP A 114 12.32 5.67 -3.26
C ASP A 114 11.80 7.00 -2.70
N LYS A 115 12.53 7.58 -1.76
CA LYS A 115 12.20 8.89 -1.18
C LYS A 115 11.98 9.96 -2.24
N GLU A 116 12.84 9.94 -3.28
CA GLU A 116 12.83 10.89 -4.40
C GLU A 116 11.98 10.41 -5.59
N THR A 117 11.11 9.43 -5.39
CA THR A 117 10.16 8.95 -6.40
C THR A 117 8.75 9.21 -5.93
N SER A 118 7.94 9.86 -6.76
CA SER A 118 6.51 10.05 -6.56
C SER A 118 5.70 9.09 -7.42
N GLY A 119 4.45 8.86 -7.07
CA GLY A 119 3.52 8.09 -7.91
C GLY A 119 2.69 7.09 -7.14
N LEU A 120 2.11 6.12 -7.86
CA LEU A 120 1.20 5.13 -7.31
C LEU A 120 1.90 4.23 -6.28
N LEU A 121 1.40 4.25 -5.06
CA LEU A 121 1.77 3.35 -3.99
C LEU A 121 0.50 2.69 -3.43
N LEU A 122 0.44 1.37 -3.47
CA LEU A 122 -0.62 0.63 -2.81
C LEU A 122 -0.24 0.35 -1.36
N ILE A 123 -1.23 0.42 -0.46
CA ILE A 123 -1.07 0.13 0.98
C ILE A 123 -2.21 -0.79 1.39
N THR A 124 -1.91 -1.84 2.15
CA THR A 124 -2.93 -2.83 2.56
C THR A 124 -2.63 -3.43 3.93
N ASP A 125 -3.65 -3.92 4.60
CA ASP A 125 -3.56 -4.81 5.75
C ASP A 125 -3.77 -6.29 5.38
N ASP A 126 -3.98 -6.60 4.07
CA ASP A 126 -4.03 -7.97 3.55
C ASP A 126 -2.63 -8.47 3.16
N GLY A 127 -2.02 -9.25 4.07
CA GLY A 127 -0.69 -9.83 3.84
C GLY A 127 -0.65 -10.82 2.67
N ALA A 128 -1.75 -11.51 2.34
CA ALA A 128 -1.80 -12.44 1.22
C ALA A 128 -1.78 -11.68 -0.12
N PHE A 129 -2.58 -10.62 -0.23
CA PHE A 129 -2.57 -9.71 -1.37
C PHE A 129 -1.18 -9.07 -1.54
N LEU A 130 -0.63 -8.52 -0.46
CA LEU A 130 0.71 -7.91 -0.47
C LEU A 130 1.74 -8.90 -1.03
N HIS A 131 1.83 -10.10 -0.43
CA HIS A 131 2.79 -11.11 -0.85
C HIS A 131 2.60 -11.53 -2.31
N LYS A 132 1.35 -11.68 -2.77
CA LYS A 132 1.04 -12.02 -4.16
C LYS A 132 1.57 -10.98 -5.15
N VAL A 133 1.51 -9.69 -4.81
CA VAL A 133 1.94 -8.61 -5.70
C VAL A 133 3.45 -8.42 -5.69
N ILE A 134 4.10 -8.48 -4.50
CA ILE A 134 5.54 -8.17 -4.40
C ILE A 134 6.46 -9.38 -4.62
N ALA A 135 5.92 -10.60 -4.66
CA ALA A 135 6.74 -11.80 -4.84
C ALA A 135 7.53 -11.72 -6.18
N PRO A 136 8.85 -12.00 -6.19
CA PRO A 136 9.66 -11.91 -7.41
C PRO A 136 9.09 -12.70 -8.59
N ARG A 137 8.49 -13.86 -8.30
CA ARG A 137 7.86 -14.75 -9.28
C ARG A 137 6.54 -14.24 -9.86
N SER A 138 5.95 -13.19 -9.29
CA SER A 138 4.68 -12.64 -9.78
C SER A 138 4.87 -11.80 -11.05
N HIS A 139 6.09 -11.32 -11.29
CA HIS A 139 6.46 -10.47 -12.43
C HIS A 139 5.48 -9.33 -12.68
N VAL A 140 4.87 -8.79 -11.63
CA VAL A 140 3.98 -7.63 -11.75
C VAL A 140 4.78 -6.46 -12.29
N GLU A 141 4.44 -6.03 -13.49
CA GLU A 141 5.11 -4.91 -14.15
C GLU A 141 4.88 -3.59 -13.41
N LYS A 142 5.92 -2.76 -13.39
CA LYS A 142 5.91 -1.40 -12.88
C LYS A 142 6.41 -0.48 -13.98
N ARG A 143 5.59 0.51 -14.33
CA ARG A 143 5.95 1.51 -15.34
C ARG A 143 6.32 2.82 -14.67
N TYR A 144 7.51 3.30 -14.94
CA TYR A 144 8.07 4.54 -14.40
C TYR A 144 8.23 5.57 -15.50
N ARG A 145 7.85 6.81 -15.23
CA ARG A 145 8.27 7.98 -16.03
C ARG A 145 9.59 8.46 -15.48
N ALA A 146 10.63 8.43 -16.28
CA ALA A 146 11.96 8.89 -15.94
C ALA A 146 12.24 10.23 -16.65
N VAL A 147 12.68 11.22 -15.86
CA VAL A 147 13.23 12.48 -16.37
C VAL A 147 14.75 12.41 -16.23
N LEU A 148 15.47 12.58 -17.32
CA LEU A 148 16.89 12.30 -17.44
C LEU A 148 17.73 13.58 -17.40
N ALA A 149 18.89 13.51 -16.78
CA ALA A 149 19.85 14.60 -16.76
C ALA A 149 20.49 14.87 -18.15
N ARG A 150 20.55 13.83 -18.99
CA ARG A 150 21.12 13.87 -20.36
C ARG A 150 20.08 13.36 -21.37
N PRO A 151 20.17 13.79 -22.65
CA PRO A 151 19.37 13.17 -23.70
C PRO A 151 19.64 11.68 -23.82
N LEU A 152 18.63 10.92 -24.27
CA LEU A 152 18.79 9.53 -24.66
C LEU A 152 19.76 9.44 -25.85
N ARG A 153 20.60 8.42 -25.86
CA ARG A 153 21.54 8.13 -26.96
C ARG A 153 20.89 7.41 -28.11
N GLY A 154 19.78 6.68 -27.81
CA GLY A 154 19.00 5.92 -28.76
C GLY A 154 19.21 4.39 -28.69
N ASP A 155 20.23 3.92 -27.95
CA ASP A 155 20.55 2.48 -27.79
C ASP A 155 20.08 1.89 -26.45
N GLU A 156 19.60 2.73 -25.51
CA GLU A 156 19.19 2.28 -24.19
C GLU A 156 18.07 1.24 -24.24
N GLY A 157 17.14 1.42 -25.20
CA GLY A 157 16.02 0.49 -25.38
C GLY A 157 16.48 -0.95 -25.67
N ASP A 158 17.42 -1.09 -26.58
CA ASP A 158 17.98 -2.39 -26.97
C ASP A 158 18.78 -3.02 -25.82
N ILE A 159 19.58 -2.20 -25.10
CA ILE A 159 20.35 -2.64 -23.93
C ILE A 159 19.42 -3.17 -22.82
N PHE A 160 18.33 -2.44 -22.53
CA PHE A 160 17.40 -2.86 -21.49
C PHE A 160 16.58 -4.09 -21.93
N ALA A 161 16.18 -4.17 -23.19
CA ALA A 161 15.44 -5.30 -23.73
C ALA A 161 16.27 -6.59 -23.78
N ALA A 162 17.58 -6.49 -23.94
CA ALA A 162 18.47 -7.64 -23.97
C ALA A 162 18.52 -8.41 -22.62
N GLY A 163 18.21 -7.77 -21.48
CA GLY A 163 18.24 -8.41 -20.18
C GLY A 163 19.65 -8.85 -19.74
N THR A 164 20.68 -8.20 -20.27
CA THR A 164 22.09 -8.52 -19.98
C THR A 164 22.77 -7.48 -19.12
N LEU A 165 22.09 -6.37 -18.81
CA LEU A 165 22.66 -5.29 -18.01
C LEU A 165 22.92 -5.75 -16.58
N LEU A 166 24.20 -5.77 -16.18
CA LEU A 166 24.64 -6.06 -14.83
C LEU A 166 24.89 -4.73 -14.10
N LEU A 167 24.17 -4.48 -13.03
CA LEU A 167 24.39 -3.29 -12.20
C LEU A 167 25.55 -3.54 -11.23
N GLU A 168 26.28 -2.49 -10.88
CA GLU A 168 27.35 -2.55 -9.90
C GLU A 168 26.85 -3.14 -8.56
N GLY A 169 27.59 -4.10 -8.01
CA GLY A 169 27.26 -4.79 -6.77
C GLY A 169 26.16 -5.86 -6.88
N GLU A 170 25.71 -6.19 -8.09
CA GLU A 170 24.76 -7.28 -8.33
C GLU A 170 25.48 -8.51 -8.92
N ASP A 171 25.05 -9.70 -8.51
CA ASP A 171 25.61 -10.97 -9.01
C ASP A 171 24.96 -11.47 -10.32
N LYS A 172 23.81 -10.90 -10.67
CA LYS A 172 23.00 -11.33 -11.83
C LYS A 172 22.56 -10.14 -12.65
N PRO A 173 22.50 -10.28 -13.97
CA PRO A 173 21.93 -9.24 -14.80
C PRO A 173 20.46 -8.97 -14.46
N LEU A 174 19.97 -7.82 -14.89
CA LEU A 174 18.55 -7.46 -14.79
C LEU A 174 17.70 -8.30 -15.73
N LEU A 175 16.43 -8.45 -15.39
CA LEU A 175 15.44 -8.97 -16.35
C LEU A 175 15.27 -7.96 -17.50
N PRO A 176 14.86 -8.44 -18.70
CA PRO A 176 14.49 -7.56 -19.80
C PRO A 176 13.49 -6.49 -19.37
N ALA A 177 13.68 -5.28 -19.85
CA ALA A 177 12.81 -4.15 -19.57
C ALA A 177 12.47 -3.40 -20.85
N THR A 178 11.30 -2.75 -20.91
CA THR A 178 10.83 -2.02 -22.09
C THR A 178 10.99 -0.53 -21.86
N LEU A 179 11.74 0.13 -22.74
CA LEU A 179 11.88 1.59 -22.79
C LEU A 179 11.01 2.15 -23.91
N GLU A 180 10.29 3.22 -23.60
CA GLU A 180 9.55 4.03 -24.57
C GLU A 180 9.99 5.48 -24.39
N ALA A 181 10.74 6.00 -25.35
CA ALA A 181 11.13 7.41 -25.38
C ALA A 181 9.90 8.29 -25.66
N ILE A 182 9.68 9.30 -24.83
CA ILE A 182 8.59 10.28 -24.99
C ILE A 182 9.10 11.71 -25.20
N GLY A 183 10.41 11.88 -25.16
CA GLY A 183 11.13 13.10 -25.43
C GLY A 183 12.64 12.84 -25.39
N GLU A 184 13.45 13.86 -25.70
CA GLU A 184 14.90 13.73 -25.68
C GLU A 184 15.45 13.31 -24.30
N ARG A 185 14.80 13.78 -23.24
CA ARG A 185 15.17 13.56 -21.83
C ARG A 185 14.06 12.94 -21.00
N GLU A 186 13.11 12.30 -21.64
CA GLU A 186 12.00 11.65 -20.96
C GLU A 186 11.71 10.29 -21.58
N ALA A 187 11.46 9.32 -20.72
CA ALA A 187 11.07 7.99 -21.15
C ALA A 187 10.13 7.33 -20.13
N PHE A 188 9.31 6.41 -20.60
CA PHE A 188 8.73 5.38 -19.77
C PHE A 188 9.63 4.15 -19.76
N LEU A 189 9.85 3.60 -18.56
CA LEU A 189 10.55 2.34 -18.37
C LEU A 189 9.64 1.37 -17.64
N THR A 190 9.36 0.22 -18.26
CA THR A 190 8.57 -0.86 -17.67
C THR A 190 9.50 -1.99 -17.26
N VAL A 191 9.43 -2.38 -15.97
CA VAL A 191 10.26 -3.43 -15.36
C VAL A 191 9.39 -4.50 -14.69
N GLY A 192 9.72 -5.78 -14.83
CA GLY A 192 9.04 -6.91 -14.21
C GLY A 192 9.62 -7.33 -12.84
N GLU A 193 10.62 -6.62 -12.34
CA GLU A 193 11.29 -6.86 -11.07
C GLU A 193 11.44 -5.57 -10.26
N GLY A 194 12.10 -5.61 -9.08
CA GLY A 194 12.31 -4.43 -8.27
C GLY A 194 13.54 -4.58 -7.38
N ARG A 195 14.72 -4.20 -7.90
CA ARG A 195 15.95 -4.13 -7.13
C ARG A 195 16.11 -2.73 -6.52
N TYR A 196 17.04 -2.62 -5.60
CA TYR A 196 17.34 -1.35 -4.92
C TYR A 196 17.68 -0.25 -5.92
N HIS A 197 16.91 0.83 -5.92
CA HIS A 197 17.02 2.00 -6.82
C HIS A 197 17.15 1.60 -8.31
N GLN A 198 16.49 0.52 -8.75
CA GLN A 198 16.73 -0.12 -10.04
C GLN A 198 16.67 0.84 -11.22
N VAL A 199 15.56 1.56 -11.39
CA VAL A 199 15.36 2.46 -12.55
C VAL A 199 16.45 3.54 -12.60
N ARG A 200 16.78 4.14 -11.46
CA ARG A 200 17.84 5.17 -11.36
C ARG A 200 19.20 4.60 -11.73
N ARG A 201 19.53 3.41 -11.24
CA ARG A 201 20.80 2.73 -11.52
C ARG A 201 20.89 2.27 -12.96
N MET A 202 19.78 1.85 -13.59
CA MET A 202 19.75 1.48 -15.00
C MET A 202 20.18 2.65 -15.90
N PHE A 203 19.59 3.83 -15.70
CA PHE A 203 19.98 5.02 -16.48
C PHE A 203 21.35 5.56 -16.10
N ALA A 204 21.80 5.39 -14.85
CA ALA A 204 23.12 5.81 -14.43
C ALA A 204 24.26 4.93 -14.97
N ALA A 205 23.97 3.69 -15.34
CA ALA A 205 24.94 2.73 -15.89
C ALA A 205 25.21 2.97 -17.40
N LEU A 206 24.46 3.83 -18.06
CA LEU A 206 24.57 4.16 -19.48
C LEU A 206 24.96 5.63 -19.70
#